data_e3a9d68900421c869b2c0b0a4724a98e
#
_entry.id   e3a9d68900421c869b2c0b0a4724a98e
#
_cell.length_a   1.000
_cell.length_b   1.000
_cell.length_c   1.000
_cell.angle_alpha   90.00
_cell.angle_beta   90.00
_cell.angle_gamma   90.00
#
_symmetry.space_group_name_H-M   'P 1'
#
loop_
_entity.id
_entity.type
_entity.pdbx_description
1 polymer ?
#
loop_
_entity_poly.entity_id
_entity_poly.type
_entity_poly.pdbx_seq_one_letter_code
_entity_poly.pdbx_strand_id
1 'polypeptide(L)'
;MNPEIIGGIAAILTTAAYIPQSIKVFREKNTKSLSLGMYIMITTGLAAWTLYGVMIDSPSLIIANAVTFVLAASILFMKLRHG
;
A
#
# COMPACT_ATOMS: atom_id res chain seq x y z
N MET A 1 21.16 16.46 -1.51
CA MET A 1 19.71 16.40 -1.81
C MET A 1 18.96 15.99 -0.55
N ASN A 2 17.82 16.59 -0.32
CA ASN A 2 17.01 16.31 0.87
C ASN A 2 16.47 14.87 0.82
N PRO A 3 16.73 14.04 1.84
CA PRO A 3 16.17 12.67 1.89
C PRO A 3 14.65 12.64 1.75
N GLU A 4 13.95 13.65 2.23
CA GLU A 4 12.49 13.71 2.13
C GLU A 4 12.02 13.88 0.68
N ILE A 5 12.79 14.59 -0.15
CA ILE A 5 12.47 14.74 -1.57
C ILE A 5 12.67 13.40 -2.29
N ILE A 6 13.77 12.71 -2.01
CA ILE A 6 14.03 11.40 -2.60
C ILE A 6 12.95 10.41 -2.16
N GLY A 7 12.62 10.42 -0.88
CA GLY A 7 11.56 9.57 -0.32
C GLY A 7 10.20 9.86 -0.96
N GLY A 8 9.89 11.13 -1.19
CA GLY A 8 8.65 11.53 -1.84
C GLY A 8 8.55 11.03 -3.27
N ILE A 9 9.64 11.16 -4.05
CA ILE A 9 9.67 10.68 -5.42
C ILE A 9 9.49 9.17 -5.47
N ALA A 10 10.25 8.45 -4.63
CA ALA A 10 10.15 6.99 -4.56
C ALA A 10 8.74 6.54 -4.16
N ALA A 11 8.14 7.23 -3.21
CA ALA A 11 6.79 6.94 -2.73
C ALA A 11 5.75 7.14 -3.82
N ILE A 12 5.86 8.22 -4.59
CA ILE A 12 4.95 8.50 -5.71
C ILE A 12 5.05 7.39 -6.75
N LEU A 13 6.26 6.99 -7.12
CA LEU A 13 6.46 5.94 -8.11
C LEU A 13 5.89 4.61 -7.64
N THR A 14 6.15 4.24 -6.40
CA THR A 14 5.68 2.99 -5.82
C THR A 14 4.15 2.96 -5.74
N THR A 15 3.56 4.03 -5.22
CA THR A 15 2.10 4.13 -5.09
C THR A 15 1.43 4.15 -6.45
N ALA A 16 1.99 4.90 -7.41
CA ALA A 16 1.45 4.96 -8.76
C ALA A 16 1.46 3.59 -9.43
N ALA A 17 2.52 2.80 -9.21
CA ALA A 17 2.59 1.44 -9.76
C ALA A 17 1.53 0.53 -9.15
N TYR A 18 1.16 0.77 -7.90
CA TYR A 18 0.18 -0.03 -7.18
C TYR A 18 -1.25 0.24 -7.65
N ILE A 19 -1.53 1.47 -8.11
CA ILE A 19 -2.89 1.88 -8.48
C ILE A 19 -3.46 1.05 -9.64
N PRO A 20 -2.76 0.87 -10.78
CA PRO A 20 -3.33 0.05 -11.87
C PRO A 20 -3.62 -1.38 -11.43
N GLN A 21 -2.77 -1.94 -10.60
CA GLN A 21 -2.94 -3.30 -10.09
C GLN A 21 -4.19 -3.40 -9.22
N SER A 22 -4.41 -2.40 -8.36
CA SER A 22 -5.59 -2.33 -7.51
C SER A 22 -6.86 -2.20 -8.32
N ILE A 23 -6.85 -1.33 -9.34
CA ILE A 23 -8.00 -1.14 -10.23
C ILE A 23 -8.34 -2.45 -10.94
N LYS A 24 -7.34 -3.16 -11.43
CA LYS A 24 -7.54 -4.43 -12.11
C LYS A 24 -8.22 -5.44 -11.19
N VAL A 25 -7.75 -5.57 -9.95
CA VAL A 25 -8.33 -6.48 -8.97
C VAL A 25 -9.79 -6.10 -8.69
N PHE A 26 -10.07 -4.82 -8.51
CA PHE A 26 -11.43 -4.35 -8.23
C PHE A 26 -12.38 -4.60 -9.40
N ARG A 27 -11.91 -4.38 -10.62
CA ARG A 27 -12.75 -4.57 -11.82
C ARG A 27 -13.04 -6.02 -12.10
N GLU A 28 -12.04 -6.87 -11.99
CA GLU A 28 -12.18 -8.29 -12.31
C GLU A 28 -12.68 -9.12 -11.13
N LYS A 29 -12.58 -8.56 -9.93
CA LYS A 29 -12.94 -9.25 -8.67
C LYS A 29 -12.24 -10.60 -8.56
N ASN A 30 -11.04 -10.69 -9.12
CA ASN A 30 -10.26 -11.93 -9.15
C ASN A 30 -9.07 -11.82 -8.22
N THR A 31 -9.15 -12.51 -7.10
CA THR A 31 -8.08 -12.52 -6.10
C THR A 31 -7.41 -13.88 -5.97
N LYS A 32 -7.69 -14.80 -6.89
CA LYS A 32 -7.19 -16.18 -6.80
C LYS A 32 -5.68 -16.27 -6.87
N SER A 33 -5.06 -15.40 -7.67
CA SER A 33 -3.60 -15.40 -7.82
C SER A 33 -2.88 -14.71 -6.67
N LEU A 34 -3.61 -14.10 -5.74
CA LEU A 34 -3.03 -13.34 -4.64
C LEU A 34 -2.88 -14.23 -3.41
N SER A 35 -1.72 -14.12 -2.75
CA SER A 35 -1.47 -14.83 -1.51
C SER A 35 -2.08 -14.08 -0.34
N LEU A 36 -2.97 -14.73 0.41
CA LEU A 36 -3.56 -14.14 1.60
C LEU A 36 -2.48 -13.76 2.63
N GLY A 37 -1.55 -14.68 2.89
CA GLY A 37 -0.47 -14.43 3.84
C GLY A 37 0.38 -13.24 3.43
N MET A 38 0.71 -13.13 2.14
CA MET A 38 1.50 -12.02 1.63
C MET A 38 0.77 -10.68 1.84
N TYR A 39 -0.53 -10.63 1.55
CA TYR A 39 -1.28 -9.37 1.72
C TYR A 39 -1.51 -9.00 3.18
N ILE A 40 -1.62 -9.98 4.07
CA ILE A 40 -1.65 -9.71 5.50
C ILE A 40 -0.32 -9.06 5.92
N MET A 41 0.81 -9.61 5.48
CA MET A 41 2.13 -9.06 5.80
C MET A 41 2.31 -7.66 5.22
N ILE A 42 1.93 -7.47 3.96
CA ILE A 42 2.04 -6.16 3.30
C ILE A 42 1.20 -5.12 4.02
N THR A 43 -0.06 -5.44 4.32
CA THR A 43 -0.98 -4.51 4.97
C THR A 43 -0.48 -4.14 6.37
N THR A 44 -0.02 -5.13 7.13
CA THR A 44 0.55 -4.90 8.45
C THR A 44 1.82 -4.05 8.37
N GLY A 45 2.68 -4.34 7.41
CA GLY A 45 3.91 -3.57 7.20
C GLY A 45 3.63 -2.12 6.84
N LEU A 46 2.63 -1.88 5.98
CA LEU A 46 2.25 -0.52 5.61
C LEU A 46 1.69 0.26 6.78
N ALA A 47 0.92 -0.38 7.65
CA ALA A 47 0.44 0.24 8.87
C ALA A 47 1.61 0.63 9.78
N ALA A 48 2.58 -0.27 9.93
CA ALA A 48 3.78 -0.01 10.75
C ALA A 48 4.61 1.13 10.15
N TRP A 49 4.79 1.16 8.83
CA TRP A 49 5.53 2.22 8.16
C TRP A 49 4.84 3.58 8.29
N THR A 50 3.50 3.59 8.23
CA THR A 50 2.74 4.81 8.43
C THR A 50 2.96 5.34 9.86
N LEU A 51 2.90 4.46 10.84
CA LEU A 51 3.17 4.83 12.23
C LEU A 51 4.58 5.37 12.39
N TYR A 52 5.57 4.69 11.80
CA TYR A 52 6.96 5.14 11.83
C TYR A 52 7.08 6.55 11.23
N GLY A 53 6.40 6.79 10.09
CA GLY A 53 6.40 8.11 9.47
C GLY A 53 5.84 9.18 10.40
N VAL A 54 4.78 8.88 11.14
CA VAL A 54 4.22 9.81 12.13
C VAL A 54 5.25 10.09 13.22
N MET A 55 5.93 9.06 13.71
CA MET A 55 6.91 9.20 14.79
C MET A 55 8.12 10.06 14.41
N ILE A 56 8.51 10.05 13.14
CA ILE A 56 9.66 10.85 12.68
C ILE A 56 9.24 12.12 11.92
N ASP A 57 7.94 12.44 11.93
CA ASP A 57 7.40 13.62 11.24
C ASP A 57 7.77 13.67 9.76
N SER A 58 7.59 12.54 9.05
CA SER A 58 7.86 12.48 7.61
C SER A 58 6.56 12.48 6.82
N PRO A 59 6.16 13.62 6.23
CA PRO A 59 4.94 13.67 5.42
C PRO A 59 4.94 12.71 4.25
N SER A 60 6.10 12.51 3.62
CA SER A 60 6.21 11.58 2.49
C SER A 60 5.85 10.15 2.90
N LEU A 61 6.41 9.68 4.03
CA LEU A 61 6.13 8.35 4.54
C LEU A 61 4.67 8.21 4.98
N ILE A 62 4.15 9.23 5.67
CA ILE A 62 2.76 9.19 6.15
C ILE A 62 1.79 9.06 4.98
N ILE A 63 1.89 9.97 4.02
CA ILE A 63 0.92 10.03 2.92
C ILE A 63 1.03 8.79 2.04
N ALA A 64 2.26 8.45 1.61
CA ALA A 64 2.46 7.34 0.68
C ALA A 64 2.03 6.00 1.29
N ASN A 65 2.45 5.73 2.52
CA ASN A 65 2.12 4.46 3.15
C ASN A 65 0.65 4.39 3.56
N ALA A 66 0.05 5.50 3.96
CA ALA A 66 -1.38 5.52 4.28
C ALA A 66 -2.23 5.24 3.04
N VAL A 67 -1.91 5.87 1.90
CA VAL A 67 -2.64 5.63 0.64
C VAL A 67 -2.46 4.17 0.22
N THR A 68 -1.23 3.68 0.22
CA THR A 68 -0.96 2.30 -0.17
C THR A 68 -1.60 1.31 0.80
N PHE A 69 -1.64 1.64 2.09
CA PHE A 69 -2.33 0.83 3.09
C PHE A 69 -3.81 0.68 2.76
N VAL A 70 -4.48 1.76 2.40
CA VAL A 70 -5.91 1.71 2.04
C VAL A 70 -6.12 0.80 0.83
N LEU A 71 -5.25 0.92 -0.19
CA LEU A 71 -5.35 0.07 -1.38
C LEU A 71 -5.11 -1.39 -1.03
N ALA A 72 -4.05 -1.69 -0.26
CA ALA A 72 -3.73 -3.06 0.12
C ALA A 72 -4.80 -3.66 1.02
N ALA A 73 -5.32 -2.89 1.96
CA ALA A 73 -6.39 -3.35 2.85
C ALA A 73 -7.67 -3.66 2.07
N SER A 74 -7.97 -2.85 1.07
CA SER A 74 -9.14 -3.09 0.19
C SER A 74 -8.98 -4.39 -0.59
N ILE A 75 -7.80 -4.65 -1.12
CA ILE A 75 -7.51 -5.90 -1.83
C ILE A 75 -7.59 -7.08 -0.87
N LEU A 76 -7.02 -6.93 0.33
CA LEU A 76 -7.09 -7.97 1.36
C LEU A 76 -8.55 -8.29 1.71
N PHE A 77 -9.37 -7.26 1.87
CA PHE A 77 -10.80 -7.44 2.14
C PHE A 77 -11.48 -8.23 1.02
N MET A 78 -11.18 -7.90 -0.24
CA MET A 78 -11.73 -8.64 -1.38
C MET A 78 -11.27 -10.09 -1.37
N LYS A 79 -9.99 -10.34 -1.03
CA LYS A 79 -9.46 -11.69 -0.93
C LYS A 79 -10.19 -12.51 0.11
N LEU A 80 -10.48 -11.89 1.26
CA LEU A 80 -11.22 -12.56 2.34
C LEU A 80 -12.67 -12.86 1.95
N ARG A 81 -13.29 -12.00 1.14
CA ARG A 81 -14.68 -12.20 0.71
C ARG A 81 -14.82 -13.17 -0.45
N HIS A 82 -13.90 -13.12 -1.41
CA HIS A 82 -14.06 -13.86 -2.67
C HIS A 82 -13.10 -15.05 -2.78
N GLY A 83 -12.18 -15.17 -1.85
CA GLY A 83 -11.22 -16.27 -1.86
C GLY A 83 -10.13 -16.06 -2.89
#